data_9659071bb30d3de637bceed527367550
#
_entry.id   9659071bb30d3de637bceed527367550
#
_cell.length_a   1.000
_cell.length_b   1.000
_cell.length_c   1.000
_cell.angle_alpha   90.00
_cell.angle_beta   90.00
_cell.angle_gamma   90.00
#
_symmetry.space_group_name_H-M   'P 1'
#
loop_
_entity.id
_entity.type
_entity.pdbx_description
1 polymer ?
#
loop_
_entity_poly.entity_id
_entity_poly.type
_entity_poly.pdbx_seq_one_letter_code
_entity_poly.pdbx_strand_id
1 'polypeptide(L)'
;MTPGSLAGIVPDDNLDGGGVSSHHRFTMMTQWIADYLEAQKRAVDSVKPAEIAALVETLRVAWSRDQQIFAIGNGGSAANASHFAVDLGKGASDKLPRRFRVLSLTDNVAWMTALGNDYAYDEIFTRQLTNYARPGDVLIAASVSGNSPNLLKAYEWARSNDLRTIALVGAKRGRLAELAEQVVVIGDTHYGRVEDVQMHILHLLCYAFMERPELARP
;
A
#
# COMPACT_ATOMS: atom_id res chain seq x y z
N MET A 1 31.80 19.88 -9.20
CA MET A 1 31.87 19.37 -7.82
C MET A 1 32.37 17.94 -7.90
N THR A 2 33.59 17.67 -7.45
CA THR A 2 34.20 16.34 -7.40
C THR A 2 33.46 15.47 -6.37
N PRO A 3 33.24 14.16 -6.64
CA PRO A 3 32.60 13.29 -5.65
C PRO A 3 33.53 13.14 -4.44
N GLY A 4 33.03 13.53 -3.27
CA GLY A 4 33.72 13.38 -2.00
C GLY A 4 34.02 11.91 -1.73
N SER A 5 35.28 11.62 -1.44
CA SER A 5 35.80 10.32 -1.05
C SER A 5 35.06 9.80 0.20
N LEU A 6 34.42 8.61 0.09
CA LEU A 6 33.88 7.83 1.19
C LEU A 6 34.98 7.16 2.08
N ALA A 7 36.18 7.70 2.09
CA ALA A 7 37.38 7.14 2.74
C ALA A 7 37.40 7.24 4.28
N GLY A 8 36.25 7.45 4.94
CA GLY A 8 36.18 7.68 6.38
C GLY A 8 35.33 6.73 7.23
N ILE A 9 34.71 5.67 6.63
CA ILE A 9 33.79 4.78 7.34
C ILE A 9 34.25 3.31 7.25
N VAL A 10 35.55 3.07 7.40
CA VAL A 10 36.02 1.68 7.56
C VAL A 10 36.18 1.43 9.06
N PRO A 11 35.44 0.44 9.64
CA PRO A 11 35.59 0.10 11.06
C PRO A 11 37.01 -0.40 11.39
N ASP A 12 37.53 -0.02 12.56
CA ASP A 12 38.82 -0.46 13.06
C ASP A 12 38.77 -1.96 13.45
N ASP A 13 39.63 -2.77 12.85
CA ASP A 13 39.66 -4.24 13.03
C ASP A 13 40.23 -4.70 14.41
N ASN A 14 40.58 -3.77 15.33
CA ASN A 14 41.32 -4.09 16.54
C ASN A 14 40.49 -4.51 17.75
N LEU A 15 39.18 -4.71 17.65
CA LEU A 15 38.30 -4.97 18.81
C LEU A 15 37.74 -6.38 18.94
N ASP A 16 38.00 -7.31 18.00
CA ASP A 16 37.30 -8.59 17.97
C ASP A 16 38.22 -9.81 18.23
N GLY A 17 38.12 -10.39 19.40
CA GLY A 17 38.65 -11.71 19.76
C GLY A 17 37.84 -12.82 19.05
N GLY A 18 38.33 -13.38 17.92
CA GLY A 18 37.88 -14.68 17.37
C GLY A 18 36.61 -14.70 16.52
N GLY A 19 36.06 -13.54 16.13
CA GLY A 19 34.89 -13.42 15.22
C GLY A 19 35.24 -13.05 13.79
N VAL A 20 34.24 -13.00 12.90
CA VAL A 20 34.36 -12.45 11.55
C VAL A 20 34.84 -11.00 11.63
N SER A 21 35.92 -10.62 10.89
CA SER A 21 36.50 -9.28 10.97
C SER A 21 35.46 -8.20 10.62
N SER A 22 35.62 -6.99 11.17
CA SER A 22 34.74 -5.85 10.91
C SER A 22 34.65 -5.51 9.42
N HIS A 23 35.78 -5.60 8.71
CA HIS A 23 35.86 -5.39 7.26
C HIS A 23 35.06 -6.44 6.49
N HIS A 24 35.11 -7.71 6.87
CA HIS A 24 34.35 -8.77 6.24
C HIS A 24 32.84 -8.61 6.48
N ARG A 25 32.41 -8.26 7.71
CA ARG A 25 31.01 -7.94 8.02
C ARG A 25 30.50 -6.77 7.18
N PHE A 26 31.28 -5.71 7.04
CA PHE A 26 30.93 -4.55 6.22
C PHE A 26 30.75 -4.93 4.74
N THR A 27 31.66 -5.71 4.19
CA THR A 27 31.60 -6.18 2.79
C THR A 27 30.36 -7.06 2.55
N MET A 28 30.08 -8.01 3.47
CA MET A 28 28.90 -8.86 3.38
C MET A 28 27.60 -8.02 3.45
N MET A 29 27.55 -7.02 4.33
CA MET A 29 26.37 -6.16 4.47
C MET A 29 26.17 -5.29 3.23
N THR A 30 27.23 -4.74 2.67
CA THR A 30 27.18 -3.95 1.43
C THR A 30 26.66 -4.77 0.27
N GLN A 31 27.11 -6.03 0.13
CA GLN A 31 26.64 -6.94 -0.90
C GLN A 31 25.16 -7.27 -0.69
N TRP A 32 24.74 -7.61 0.54
CA TRP A 32 23.35 -7.88 0.86
C TRP A 32 22.43 -6.69 0.53
N ILE A 33 22.85 -5.45 0.87
CA ILE A 33 22.10 -4.24 0.51
C ILE A 33 21.97 -4.10 -1.00
N ALA A 34 23.05 -4.30 -1.75
CA ALA A 34 23.04 -4.23 -3.21
C ALA A 34 22.04 -5.24 -3.81
N ASP A 35 22.08 -6.49 -3.33
CA ASP A 35 21.19 -7.55 -3.79
C ASP A 35 19.72 -7.24 -3.45
N TYR A 36 19.47 -6.67 -2.26
CA TYR A 36 18.14 -6.23 -1.85
C TYR A 36 17.60 -5.14 -2.78
N LEU A 37 18.42 -4.11 -3.08
CA LEU A 37 18.04 -3.01 -3.98
C LEU A 37 17.77 -3.50 -5.41
N GLU A 38 18.55 -4.43 -5.92
CA GLU A 38 18.31 -5.05 -7.24
C GLU A 38 17.00 -5.88 -7.25
N ALA A 39 16.70 -6.59 -6.15
CA ALA A 39 15.43 -7.29 -6.03
C ALA A 39 14.25 -6.30 -5.94
N GLN A 40 14.41 -5.17 -5.24
CA GLN A 40 13.42 -4.09 -5.17
C GLN A 40 13.12 -3.50 -6.55
N LYS A 41 14.15 -3.22 -7.37
CA LYS A 41 13.97 -2.75 -8.74
C LYS A 41 13.12 -3.71 -9.56
N ARG A 42 13.44 -5.03 -9.51
CA ARG A 42 12.63 -6.03 -10.21
C ARG A 42 11.19 -6.08 -9.74
N ALA A 43 10.92 -5.87 -8.44
CA ALA A 43 9.57 -5.80 -7.91
C ALA A 43 8.80 -4.58 -8.46
N VAL A 44 9.45 -3.41 -8.56
CA VAL A 44 8.88 -2.21 -9.20
C VAL A 44 8.62 -2.46 -10.69
N ASP A 45 9.56 -3.04 -11.42
CA ASP A 45 9.46 -3.31 -12.87
C ASP A 45 8.33 -4.31 -13.21
N SER A 46 7.87 -5.09 -12.23
CA SER A 46 6.74 -6.01 -12.41
C SER A 46 5.38 -5.30 -12.53
N VAL A 47 5.28 -4.04 -12.11
CA VAL A 47 4.04 -3.26 -12.13
C VAL A 47 3.76 -2.75 -13.54
N LYS A 48 2.57 -3.03 -14.05
CA LYS A 48 2.19 -2.63 -15.40
C LYS A 48 1.52 -1.25 -15.41
N PRO A 49 2.05 -0.27 -16.15
CA PRO A 49 1.46 1.08 -16.21
C PRO A 49 -0.03 1.09 -16.59
N ALA A 50 -0.48 0.18 -17.45
CA ALA A 50 -1.88 0.09 -17.86
C ALA A 50 -2.81 -0.33 -16.70
N GLU A 51 -2.34 -1.20 -15.80
CA GLU A 51 -3.10 -1.57 -14.59
C GLU A 51 -3.26 -0.35 -13.66
N ILE A 52 -2.20 0.43 -13.47
CA ILE A 52 -2.26 1.65 -12.65
C ILE A 52 -3.17 2.71 -13.29
N ALA A 53 -3.09 2.90 -14.61
CA ALA A 53 -3.98 3.82 -15.32
C ALA A 53 -5.46 3.46 -15.14
N ALA A 54 -5.80 2.16 -15.13
CA ALA A 54 -7.16 1.69 -14.85
C ALA A 54 -7.60 2.01 -13.41
N LEU A 55 -6.70 1.93 -12.43
CA LEU A 55 -6.99 2.34 -11.05
C LEU A 55 -7.20 3.85 -10.93
N VAL A 56 -6.37 4.66 -11.60
CA VAL A 56 -6.55 6.12 -11.65
C VAL A 56 -7.94 6.46 -12.20
N GLU A 57 -8.37 5.78 -13.27
CA GLU A 57 -9.71 6.01 -13.83
C GLU A 57 -10.83 5.60 -12.85
N THR A 58 -10.67 4.51 -12.11
CA THR A 58 -11.64 4.13 -11.06
C THR A 58 -11.74 5.21 -9.99
N LEU A 59 -10.61 5.76 -9.50
CA LEU A 59 -10.61 6.85 -8.52
C LEU A 59 -11.19 8.15 -9.10
N ARG A 60 -10.93 8.44 -10.39
CA ARG A 60 -11.51 9.59 -11.09
C ARG A 60 -13.04 9.49 -11.15
N VAL A 61 -13.57 8.32 -11.47
CA VAL A 61 -15.02 8.07 -11.47
C VAL A 61 -15.60 8.21 -10.06
N ALA A 62 -14.94 7.64 -9.05
CA ALA A 62 -15.36 7.78 -7.66
C ALA A 62 -15.39 9.26 -7.23
N TRP A 63 -14.35 10.03 -7.56
CA TRP A 63 -14.31 11.46 -7.30
C TRP A 63 -15.45 12.21 -8.02
N SER A 64 -15.70 11.92 -9.31
CA SER A 64 -16.74 12.58 -10.10
C SER A 64 -18.15 12.33 -9.56
N ARG A 65 -18.38 11.20 -8.92
CA ARG A 65 -19.67 10.76 -8.35
C ARG A 65 -19.80 11.01 -6.84
N ASP A 66 -18.83 11.70 -6.23
CA ASP A 66 -18.78 11.93 -4.78
C ASP A 66 -18.79 10.63 -3.95
N GLN A 67 -18.22 9.56 -4.49
CA GLN A 67 -18.12 8.28 -3.81
C GLN A 67 -16.98 8.27 -2.78
N GLN A 68 -17.17 7.52 -1.69
CA GLN A 68 -16.16 7.34 -0.64
C GLN A 68 -15.13 6.29 -1.08
N ILE A 69 -13.86 6.52 -0.74
CA ILE A 69 -12.77 5.57 -0.91
C ILE A 69 -12.34 5.09 0.47
N PHE A 70 -12.38 3.80 0.70
CA PHE A 70 -11.90 3.16 1.93
C PHE A 70 -10.58 2.45 1.66
N ALA A 71 -9.59 2.67 2.53
CA ALA A 71 -8.29 1.99 2.46
C ALA A 71 -8.11 1.07 3.66
N ILE A 72 -7.67 -0.18 3.43
CA ILE A 72 -7.44 -1.18 4.46
C ILE A 72 -6.15 -1.96 4.23
N GLY A 73 -5.58 -2.50 5.31
CA GLY A 73 -4.39 -3.32 5.32
C GLY A 73 -4.05 -3.77 6.74
N ASN A 74 -3.05 -4.64 6.89
CA ASN A 74 -2.51 -5.05 8.18
C ASN A 74 -1.02 -4.70 8.27
N GLY A 75 -0.52 -4.39 9.46
CA GLY A 75 0.91 -4.10 9.68
C GLY A 75 1.44 -2.97 8.80
N GLY A 76 2.51 -3.21 8.02
CA GLY A 76 3.07 -2.23 7.09
C GLY A 76 2.07 -1.80 6.01
N SER A 77 1.24 -2.72 5.54
CA SER A 77 0.15 -2.39 4.60
C SER A 77 -0.93 -1.51 5.24
N ALA A 78 -1.15 -1.55 6.56
CA ALA A 78 -2.02 -0.60 7.27
C ALA A 78 -1.40 0.81 7.30
N ALA A 79 -0.09 0.91 7.54
CA ALA A 79 0.63 2.18 7.46
C ALA A 79 0.52 2.80 6.05
N ASN A 80 0.61 1.98 5.01
CA ASN A 80 0.40 2.40 3.62
C ASN A 80 -1.03 2.91 3.37
N ALA A 81 -2.05 2.25 3.95
CA ALA A 81 -3.44 2.68 3.84
C ALA A 81 -3.66 4.06 4.50
N SER A 82 -3.09 4.29 5.68
CA SER A 82 -3.13 5.59 6.38
C SER A 82 -2.43 6.69 5.59
N HIS A 83 -1.23 6.40 5.06
CA HIS A 83 -0.48 7.34 4.23
C HIS A 83 -1.25 7.71 2.95
N PHE A 84 -1.81 6.72 2.27
CA PHE A 84 -2.64 6.95 1.08
C PHE A 84 -3.83 7.87 1.37
N ALA A 85 -4.51 7.66 2.50
CA ALA A 85 -5.64 8.51 2.89
C ALA A 85 -5.24 9.98 3.09
N VAL A 86 -4.04 10.24 3.64
CA VAL A 86 -3.50 11.60 3.77
C VAL A 86 -3.16 12.19 2.42
N ASP A 87 -2.45 11.47 1.56
CA ASP A 87 -2.00 11.98 0.27
C ASP A 87 -3.17 12.25 -0.70
N LEU A 88 -4.15 11.35 -0.74
CA LEU A 88 -5.32 11.54 -1.58
C LEU A 88 -6.29 12.59 -0.98
N GLY A 89 -6.55 12.50 0.32
CA GLY A 89 -7.52 13.36 1.01
C GLY A 89 -7.05 14.79 1.24
N LYS A 90 -5.73 15.00 1.37
CA LYS A 90 -5.14 16.34 1.54
C LYS A 90 -4.35 16.73 0.29
N GLY A 91 -3.31 15.97 -0.09
CA GLY A 91 -2.37 16.35 -1.15
C GLY A 91 -3.03 16.53 -2.50
N ALA A 92 -3.67 15.49 -3.03
CA ALA A 92 -4.38 15.54 -4.30
C ALA A 92 -5.59 16.48 -4.23
N SER A 93 -6.36 16.43 -3.16
CA SER A 93 -7.56 17.25 -2.97
C SER A 93 -7.30 18.75 -2.95
N ASP A 94 -6.12 19.20 -2.49
CA ASP A 94 -5.74 20.62 -2.50
C ASP A 94 -5.51 21.17 -3.93
N LYS A 95 -5.37 20.31 -4.93
CA LYS A 95 -5.19 20.66 -6.34
C LYS A 95 -6.49 20.60 -7.16
N LEU A 96 -7.58 20.13 -6.57
CA LEU A 96 -8.84 19.84 -7.26
C LEU A 96 -9.96 20.77 -6.80
N PRO A 97 -10.99 21.03 -7.67
CA PRO A 97 -12.13 21.86 -7.31
C PRO A 97 -13.03 21.27 -6.22
N ARG A 98 -12.95 19.95 -6.01
CA ARG A 98 -13.65 19.22 -4.94
C ARG A 98 -12.70 18.20 -4.33
N ARG A 99 -12.82 17.98 -3.02
CA ARG A 99 -11.97 17.04 -2.29
C ARG A 99 -12.38 15.59 -2.55
N PHE A 100 -11.41 14.69 -2.50
CA PHE A 100 -11.69 13.26 -2.37
C PHE A 100 -12.28 12.96 -0.99
N ARG A 101 -13.27 12.09 -0.95
CA ARG A 101 -13.76 11.48 0.27
C ARG A 101 -12.99 10.18 0.47
N VAL A 102 -11.95 10.20 1.26
CA VAL A 102 -11.10 9.03 1.54
C VAL A 102 -10.96 8.81 3.04
N LEU A 103 -10.98 7.55 3.45
CA LEU A 103 -10.83 7.15 4.85
C LEU A 103 -10.01 5.86 4.94
N SER A 104 -8.95 5.86 5.76
CA SER A 104 -8.31 4.63 6.19
C SER A 104 -9.08 4.05 7.39
N LEU A 105 -9.54 2.81 7.27
CA LEU A 105 -10.20 2.11 8.37
C LEU A 105 -9.21 1.54 9.39
N THR A 106 -7.91 1.80 9.19
CA THR A 106 -6.83 1.40 10.12
C THR A 106 -6.51 2.48 11.15
N ASP A 107 -7.09 3.69 11.03
CA ASP A 107 -6.67 4.85 11.84
C ASP A 107 -7.41 4.96 13.17
N ASN A 108 -8.61 4.39 13.29
CA ASN A 108 -9.35 4.41 14.54
C ASN A 108 -8.99 3.21 15.41
N VAL A 109 -7.89 3.31 16.13
CA VAL A 109 -7.37 2.25 17.01
C VAL A 109 -8.38 1.82 18.06
N ALA A 110 -9.11 2.76 18.66
CA ALA A 110 -10.12 2.46 19.66
C ALA A 110 -11.27 1.59 19.09
N TRP A 111 -11.71 1.90 17.89
CA TRP A 111 -12.76 1.12 17.22
C TRP A 111 -12.25 -0.27 16.82
N MET A 112 -11.07 -0.37 16.20
CA MET A 112 -10.47 -1.66 15.84
C MET A 112 -10.27 -2.57 17.04
N THR A 113 -9.76 -2.04 18.16
CA THR A 113 -9.54 -2.80 19.39
C THR A 113 -10.85 -3.23 20.05
N ALA A 114 -11.88 -2.39 20.08
CA ALA A 114 -13.20 -2.75 20.55
C ALA A 114 -13.81 -3.88 19.70
N LEU A 115 -13.78 -3.78 18.38
CA LEU A 115 -14.28 -4.81 17.48
C LEU A 115 -13.51 -6.14 17.63
N GLY A 116 -12.18 -6.07 17.76
CA GLY A 116 -11.35 -7.25 17.96
C GLY A 116 -11.59 -7.93 19.31
N ASN A 117 -11.91 -7.16 20.37
CA ASN A 117 -12.22 -7.67 21.70
C ASN A 117 -13.65 -8.24 21.80
N ASP A 118 -14.64 -7.50 21.27
CA ASP A 118 -16.05 -7.82 21.46
C ASP A 118 -16.59 -8.87 20.47
N TYR A 119 -15.94 -8.99 19.31
CA TYR A 119 -16.32 -9.92 18.24
C TYR A 119 -15.14 -10.81 17.82
N ALA A 120 -14.35 -10.38 16.82
CA ALA A 120 -13.15 -11.05 16.35
C ALA A 120 -12.29 -10.10 15.51
N TYR A 121 -10.99 -10.41 15.39
CA TYR A 121 -10.08 -9.61 14.56
C TYR A 121 -10.46 -9.58 13.07
N ASP A 122 -11.14 -10.57 12.57
CA ASP A 122 -11.62 -10.63 11.19
C ASP A 122 -12.81 -9.68 10.90
N GLU A 123 -13.42 -9.11 11.94
CA GLU A 123 -14.54 -8.17 11.85
C GLU A 123 -14.13 -6.69 11.79
N ILE A 124 -12.86 -6.37 12.06
CA ILE A 124 -12.41 -5.00 12.31
C ILE A 124 -12.66 -4.03 11.16
N PHE A 125 -12.68 -4.50 9.91
CA PHE A 125 -12.96 -3.68 8.73
C PHE A 125 -14.42 -3.77 8.30
N THR A 126 -14.99 -4.96 8.26
CA THR A 126 -16.37 -5.17 7.82
C THR A 126 -17.35 -4.36 8.63
N ARG A 127 -17.22 -4.34 9.96
CA ARG A 127 -18.12 -3.57 10.84
C ARG A 127 -17.97 -2.07 10.73
N GLN A 128 -16.80 -1.56 10.38
CA GLN A 128 -16.65 -0.16 10.06
C GLN A 128 -17.27 0.18 8.70
N LEU A 129 -17.13 -0.68 7.69
CA LEU A 129 -17.78 -0.50 6.39
C LEU A 129 -19.30 -0.41 6.52
N THR A 130 -19.94 -1.24 7.35
CA THR A 130 -21.40 -1.18 7.58
C THR A 130 -21.90 0.17 8.08
N ASN A 131 -21.05 0.96 8.71
CA ASN A 131 -21.44 2.30 9.20
C ASN A 131 -21.30 3.38 8.12
N TYR A 132 -20.35 3.24 7.20
CA TYR A 132 -19.94 4.34 6.33
C TYR A 132 -20.22 4.09 4.84
N ALA A 133 -20.11 2.84 4.41
CA ALA A 133 -20.11 2.54 2.98
C ALA A 133 -21.50 2.58 2.35
N ARG A 134 -21.53 2.98 1.08
CA ARG A 134 -22.72 3.04 0.23
C ARG A 134 -22.43 2.35 -1.10
N PRO A 135 -23.44 1.85 -1.81
CA PRO A 135 -23.28 1.31 -3.15
C PRO A 135 -22.51 2.26 -4.07
N GLY A 136 -21.54 1.73 -4.79
CA GLY A 136 -20.65 2.47 -5.69
C GLY A 136 -19.37 3.01 -5.06
N ASP A 137 -19.25 3.03 -3.73
CA ASP A 137 -18.00 3.39 -3.04
C ASP A 137 -16.87 2.42 -3.42
N VAL A 138 -15.63 2.80 -3.11
CA VAL A 138 -14.44 2.04 -3.46
C VAL A 138 -13.77 1.49 -2.21
N LEU A 139 -13.42 0.20 -2.21
CA LEU A 139 -12.57 -0.43 -1.20
C LEU A 139 -11.23 -0.81 -1.84
N ILE A 140 -10.13 -0.24 -1.34
CA ILE A 140 -8.77 -0.61 -1.72
C ILE A 140 -8.06 -1.31 -0.57
N ALA A 141 -7.46 -2.47 -0.83
CA ALA A 141 -6.64 -3.20 0.14
C ALA A 141 -5.23 -3.42 -0.37
N ALA A 142 -4.27 -3.26 0.56
CA ALA A 142 -2.91 -3.72 0.41
C ALA A 142 -2.70 -4.99 1.25
N SER A 143 -2.13 -6.06 0.64
CA SER A 143 -1.85 -7.32 1.32
C SER A 143 -0.77 -8.12 0.63
N VAL A 144 0.35 -8.39 1.30
CA VAL A 144 1.43 -9.20 0.72
C VAL A 144 0.98 -10.64 0.45
N SER A 145 0.28 -11.26 1.40
CA SER A 145 -0.19 -12.64 1.29
C SER A 145 -1.47 -12.80 0.47
N GLY A 146 -2.33 -11.78 0.46
CA GLY A 146 -3.67 -11.84 -0.12
C GLY A 146 -4.64 -12.80 0.60
N ASN A 147 -4.32 -13.23 1.83
CA ASN A 147 -5.09 -14.26 2.55
C ASN A 147 -5.51 -13.88 3.98
N SER A 148 -5.36 -12.62 4.37
CA SER A 148 -5.74 -12.17 5.72
C SER A 148 -7.26 -12.23 5.91
N PRO A 149 -7.78 -12.95 6.91
CA PRO A 149 -9.23 -13.19 7.07
C PRO A 149 -10.06 -11.91 7.16
N ASN A 150 -9.57 -10.88 7.85
CA ASN A 150 -10.25 -9.60 7.97
C ASN A 150 -10.39 -8.86 6.64
N LEU A 151 -9.41 -8.99 5.73
CA LEU A 151 -9.49 -8.42 4.38
C LEU A 151 -10.45 -9.22 3.51
N LEU A 152 -10.38 -10.55 3.55
CA LEU A 152 -11.28 -11.41 2.78
C LEU A 152 -12.74 -11.14 3.16
N LYS A 153 -13.04 -11.08 4.45
CA LYS A 153 -14.39 -10.79 4.96
C LYS A 153 -14.89 -9.41 4.54
N ALA A 154 -14.01 -8.41 4.59
CA ALA A 154 -14.34 -7.06 4.11
C ALA A 154 -14.65 -7.05 2.60
N TYR A 155 -13.93 -7.82 1.78
CA TYR A 155 -14.15 -7.92 0.35
C TYR A 155 -15.42 -8.70 -0.01
N GLU A 156 -15.71 -9.80 0.69
CA GLU A 156 -16.96 -10.54 0.53
C GLU A 156 -18.17 -9.63 0.85
N TRP A 157 -18.07 -8.85 1.93
CA TRP A 157 -19.09 -7.87 2.29
C TRP A 157 -19.20 -6.73 1.26
N ALA A 158 -18.08 -6.17 0.82
CA ALA A 158 -18.04 -5.07 -0.15
C ALA A 158 -18.70 -5.45 -1.48
N ARG A 159 -18.42 -6.65 -1.97
CA ARG A 159 -19.08 -7.19 -3.18
C ARG A 159 -20.58 -7.36 -3.01
N SER A 160 -21.03 -7.84 -1.86
CA SER A 160 -22.46 -8.03 -1.56
C SER A 160 -23.22 -6.71 -1.36
N ASN A 161 -22.48 -5.59 -1.24
CA ASN A 161 -23.04 -4.25 -1.03
C ASN A 161 -22.66 -3.28 -2.18
N ASP A 162 -22.31 -3.81 -3.36
CA ASP A 162 -22.05 -3.05 -4.59
C ASP A 162 -20.92 -2.05 -4.50
N LEU A 163 -19.88 -2.31 -3.69
CA LEU A 163 -18.65 -1.54 -3.70
C LEU A 163 -17.71 -2.01 -4.82
N ARG A 164 -16.99 -1.06 -5.41
CA ARG A 164 -15.85 -1.37 -6.29
C ARG A 164 -14.66 -1.81 -5.46
N THR A 165 -13.96 -2.86 -5.88
CA THR A 165 -12.88 -3.45 -5.08
C THR A 165 -11.56 -3.47 -5.83
N ILE A 166 -10.48 -2.99 -5.18
CA ILE A 166 -9.11 -2.91 -5.70
C ILE A 166 -8.17 -3.63 -4.73
N ALA A 167 -7.38 -4.60 -5.22
CA ALA A 167 -6.38 -5.31 -4.41
C ALA A 167 -4.95 -5.09 -4.95
N LEU A 168 -4.04 -4.69 -4.06
CA LEU A 168 -2.61 -4.64 -4.29
C LEU A 168 -1.97 -5.81 -3.55
N VAL A 169 -1.54 -6.86 -4.27
CA VAL A 169 -1.07 -8.13 -3.67
C VAL A 169 0.32 -8.50 -4.13
N GLY A 170 1.04 -9.30 -3.32
CA GLY A 170 2.30 -9.90 -3.73
C GLY A 170 2.11 -11.05 -4.74
N ALA A 171 3.22 -11.65 -5.20
CA ALA A 171 3.23 -12.66 -6.26
C ALA A 171 2.40 -13.91 -5.94
N LYS A 172 2.16 -14.23 -4.66
CA LYS A 172 1.28 -15.34 -4.26
C LYS A 172 -0.20 -15.08 -4.54
N ARG A 173 -0.58 -13.83 -4.83
CA ARG A 173 -1.94 -13.37 -5.13
C ARG A 173 -2.93 -13.57 -3.97
N GLY A 174 -3.06 -14.80 -3.46
CA GLY A 174 -4.03 -15.20 -2.45
C GLY A 174 -5.48 -15.07 -2.92
N ARG A 175 -6.43 -15.44 -2.04
CA ARG A 175 -7.86 -15.38 -2.31
C ARG A 175 -8.36 -13.93 -2.53
N LEU A 176 -7.68 -12.94 -1.98
CA LEU A 176 -8.06 -11.54 -2.16
C LEU A 176 -8.05 -11.13 -3.64
N ALA A 177 -7.08 -11.66 -4.42
CA ALA A 177 -6.99 -11.42 -5.85
C ALA A 177 -8.13 -12.07 -6.67
N GLU A 178 -8.80 -13.08 -6.12
CA GLU A 178 -9.96 -13.71 -6.74
C GLU A 178 -11.25 -12.94 -6.43
N LEU A 179 -11.29 -12.27 -5.29
CA LEU A 179 -12.44 -11.50 -4.82
C LEU A 179 -12.48 -10.08 -5.39
N ALA A 180 -11.34 -9.48 -5.69
CA ALA A 180 -11.27 -8.10 -6.17
C ALA A 180 -11.64 -7.97 -7.64
N GLU A 181 -12.31 -6.85 -8.00
CA GLU A 181 -12.62 -6.52 -9.40
C GLU A 181 -11.38 -6.08 -10.17
N GLN A 182 -10.48 -5.35 -9.50
CA GLN A 182 -9.21 -4.89 -10.05
C GLN A 182 -8.06 -5.35 -9.16
N VAL A 183 -7.02 -5.90 -9.77
CA VAL A 183 -5.88 -6.48 -9.04
C VAL A 183 -4.58 -6.01 -9.67
N VAL A 184 -3.66 -5.50 -8.84
CA VAL A 184 -2.27 -5.33 -9.22
C VAL A 184 -1.44 -6.35 -8.46
N VAL A 185 -0.69 -7.18 -9.20
CA VAL A 185 0.18 -8.20 -8.65
C VAL A 185 1.62 -7.72 -8.71
N ILE A 186 2.23 -7.57 -7.55
CA ILE A 186 3.65 -7.22 -7.40
C ILE A 186 4.47 -8.50 -7.47
N GLY A 187 5.44 -8.58 -8.38
CA GLY A 187 6.22 -9.79 -8.72
C GLY A 187 7.24 -10.20 -7.65
N ASP A 188 6.94 -10.04 -6.36
CA ASP A 188 7.78 -10.45 -5.24
C ASP A 188 6.93 -11.06 -4.11
N THR A 189 7.58 -11.82 -3.21
CA THR A 189 6.95 -12.41 -2.03
C THR A 189 7.53 -11.91 -0.71
N HIS A 190 8.58 -11.09 -0.76
CA HIS A 190 9.21 -10.52 0.43
C HIS A 190 8.38 -9.34 0.95
N TYR A 191 8.02 -9.38 2.23
CA TYR A 191 7.10 -8.41 2.83
C TYR A 191 7.56 -6.97 2.62
N GLY A 192 8.79 -6.62 3.01
CA GLY A 192 9.28 -5.23 2.87
C GLY A 192 9.23 -4.75 1.42
N ARG A 193 9.75 -5.53 0.47
CA ARG A 193 9.78 -5.11 -0.93
C ARG A 193 8.39 -4.96 -1.55
N VAL A 194 7.46 -5.85 -1.19
CA VAL A 194 6.07 -5.74 -1.66
C VAL A 194 5.38 -4.52 -1.05
N GLU A 195 5.56 -4.27 0.25
CA GLU A 195 4.98 -3.10 0.94
C GLU A 195 5.53 -1.77 0.39
N ASP A 196 6.84 -1.71 0.08
CA ASP A 196 7.43 -0.54 -0.59
C ASP A 196 6.78 -0.28 -1.97
N VAL A 197 6.58 -1.34 -2.78
CA VAL A 197 5.93 -1.21 -4.08
C VAL A 197 4.44 -0.88 -3.95
N GLN A 198 3.74 -1.41 -2.95
CA GLN A 198 2.37 -0.99 -2.64
C GLN A 198 2.30 0.52 -2.38
N MET A 199 3.21 1.05 -1.57
CA MET A 199 3.27 2.50 -1.32
C MET A 199 3.62 3.28 -2.60
N HIS A 200 4.55 2.77 -3.41
CA HIS A 200 4.88 3.37 -4.71
C HIS A 200 3.64 3.46 -5.62
N ILE A 201 2.82 2.40 -5.71
CA ILE A 201 1.57 2.41 -6.47
C ILE A 201 0.60 3.45 -5.88
N LEU A 202 0.40 3.48 -4.58
CA LEU A 202 -0.49 4.44 -3.92
C LEU A 202 -0.07 5.89 -4.14
N HIS A 203 1.25 6.17 -4.14
CA HIS A 203 1.78 7.47 -4.56
C HIS A 203 1.44 7.79 -6.03
N LEU A 204 1.63 6.84 -6.96
CA LEU A 204 1.27 7.06 -8.37
C LEU A 204 -0.21 7.44 -8.52
N LEU A 205 -1.11 6.80 -7.75
CA LEU A 205 -2.53 7.15 -7.75
C LEU A 205 -2.80 8.57 -7.25
N CYS A 206 -2.11 9.00 -6.18
CA CYS A 206 -2.27 10.35 -5.63
C CYS A 206 -1.64 11.42 -6.53
N TYR A 207 -0.40 11.20 -6.97
CA TYR A 207 0.34 12.15 -7.79
C TYR A 207 -0.24 12.30 -9.20
N ALA A 208 -0.93 11.29 -9.72
CA ALA A 208 -1.70 11.45 -10.96
C ALA A 208 -2.68 12.65 -10.88
N PHE A 209 -3.37 12.83 -9.75
CA PHE A 209 -4.28 13.98 -9.56
C PHE A 209 -3.57 15.25 -9.11
N MET A 210 -2.41 15.14 -8.45
CA MET A 210 -1.62 16.31 -8.03
C MET A 210 -0.91 17.00 -9.20
N GLU A 211 -0.36 16.20 -10.13
CA GLU A 211 0.44 16.68 -11.25
C GLU A 211 -0.36 16.83 -12.56
N ARG A 212 -1.49 16.13 -12.65
CA ARG A 212 -2.38 16.14 -13.82
C ARG A 212 -3.83 16.47 -13.38
N PRO A 213 -4.06 17.67 -12.78
CA PRO A 213 -5.37 18.05 -12.26
C PRO A 213 -6.47 18.10 -13.34
N GLU A 214 -6.09 18.14 -14.61
CA GLU A 214 -7.01 18.01 -15.75
C GLU A 214 -7.75 16.66 -15.79
N LEU A 215 -7.22 15.60 -15.16
CA LEU A 215 -7.91 14.30 -15.04
C LEU A 215 -9.22 14.41 -14.26
N ALA A 216 -9.34 15.38 -13.37
CA ALA A 216 -10.54 15.64 -12.56
C ALA A 216 -11.44 16.75 -13.12
N ARG A 217 -11.26 17.14 -14.39
CA ARG A 217 -12.21 18.04 -15.06
C ARG A 217 -13.41 17.23 -15.56
N PRO A 218 -14.62 17.78 -15.46
CA PRO A 218 -15.83 17.13 -15.99
C PRO A 218 -15.80 16.96 -17.51
#